data_d318ed48ca03339c4d1918878407daaa
#
_entry.id   d318ed48ca03339c4d1918878407daaa
#
_cell.length_a   1.000
_cell.length_b   1.000
_cell.length_c   1.000
_cell.angle_alpha   90.00
_cell.angle_beta   90.00
_cell.angle_gamma   90.00
#
_symmetry.space_group_name_H-M   'P 1'
#
loop_
_entity.id
_entity.type
_entity.pdbx_description
1 polymer ?
#
loop_
_entity_poly.entity_id
_entity_poly.type
_entity_poly.pdbx_seq_one_letter_code
_entity_poly.pdbx_strand_id
1 'polypeptide(L)'
;NPEPLPENLTEISSVDKENACDFGIVVDPDVDRLALICENGEMFGEEYTLVAVADYVLSNQKGNTVSNMSSTRALRDVTEGYGCSYASAAVGEVNVVEKMKATNAIIGGEVNGGVIYPELHYGRDALVGVALFLTHLAKKGMAVSELRKTYPNYVISKNKISLTPEIDVDNVLKTMFYI
;
A
#
# COMPACT_ATOMS: atom_id res chain seq x y z
N ASN A 1 -7.74 18.81 4.63
CA ASN A 1 -7.70 17.90 3.50
C ASN A 1 -8.06 16.50 4.00
N PRO A 2 -8.99 15.79 3.37
CA PRO A 2 -9.46 14.49 3.84
C PRO A 2 -8.48 13.33 3.58
N GLU A 3 -7.47 13.53 2.75
CA GLU A 3 -6.50 12.48 2.44
C GLU A 3 -5.39 12.41 3.49
N PRO A 4 -5.06 11.22 4.03
CA PRO A 4 -4.02 11.03 5.04
C PRO A 4 -2.60 11.05 4.43
N LEU A 5 -2.27 12.15 3.72
CA LEU A 5 -0.95 12.39 3.13
C LEU A 5 0.02 12.98 4.18
N PRO A 6 1.34 12.77 4.04
CA PRO A 6 2.34 13.23 5.01
C PRO A 6 2.22 14.72 5.38
N GLU A 7 1.94 15.57 4.39
CA GLU A 7 1.76 17.02 4.60
C GLU A 7 0.56 17.38 5.47
N ASN A 8 -0.43 16.48 5.57
CA ASN A 8 -1.65 16.67 6.37
C ASN A 8 -1.54 16.04 7.76
N LEU A 9 -0.46 15.31 8.06
CA LEU A 9 -0.29 14.49 9.25
C LEU A 9 0.80 15.00 10.21
N THR A 10 1.34 16.20 9.98
CA THR A 10 2.42 16.77 10.78
C THR A 10 2.05 16.95 12.25
N GLU A 11 0.80 17.36 12.53
CA GLU A 11 0.32 17.56 13.90
C GLU A 11 0.24 16.23 14.66
N ILE A 12 -0.39 15.20 14.10
CA ILE A 12 -0.51 13.89 14.75
C ILE A 12 0.84 13.21 14.92
N SER A 13 1.76 13.35 13.96
CA SER A 13 3.13 12.85 14.08
C SER A 13 3.88 13.46 15.27
N SER A 14 3.65 14.75 15.55
CA SER A 14 4.20 15.41 16.73
C SER A 14 3.57 14.92 18.02
N VAL A 15 2.23 14.76 18.03
CA VAL A 15 1.47 14.25 19.18
C VAL A 15 1.91 12.83 19.55
N ASP A 16 2.07 11.94 18.57
CA ASP A 16 2.51 10.57 18.78
C ASP A 16 3.90 10.54 19.45
N LYS A 17 4.82 11.34 18.94
CA LYS A 17 6.18 11.44 19.46
C LYS A 17 6.22 12.02 20.88
N GLU A 18 5.45 13.08 21.14
CA GLU A 18 5.41 13.75 22.45
C GLU A 18 4.75 12.88 23.53
N ASN A 19 3.76 12.08 23.19
CA ASN A 19 3.04 11.22 24.13
C ASN A 19 3.59 9.80 24.23
N ALA A 20 4.73 9.51 23.60
CA ALA A 20 5.36 8.20 23.59
C ALA A 20 4.37 7.07 23.19
N CYS A 21 3.56 7.32 22.15
CA CYS A 21 2.67 6.32 21.60
C CYS A 21 3.47 5.21 20.92
N ASP A 22 2.95 3.98 20.93
CA ASP A 22 3.57 2.87 20.22
C ASP A 22 3.50 3.07 18.70
N PHE A 23 2.45 3.72 18.19
CA PHE A 23 2.30 4.18 16.81
C PHE A 23 0.98 4.96 16.63
N GLY A 24 0.84 5.66 15.51
CA GLY A 24 -0.38 6.38 15.12
C GLY A 24 -1.13 5.69 13.98
N ILE A 25 -2.46 5.78 14.03
CA ILE A 25 -3.36 5.29 12.97
C ILE A 25 -4.19 6.46 12.46
N VAL A 26 -4.19 6.67 11.16
CA VAL A 26 -5.03 7.69 10.52
C VAL A 26 -5.79 7.07 9.34
N VAL A 27 -7.08 7.37 9.30
CA VAL A 27 -7.97 6.96 8.20
C VAL A 27 -8.64 8.19 7.58
N ASP A 28 -9.08 8.08 6.36
CA ASP A 28 -9.90 9.08 5.70
C ASP A 28 -11.40 8.97 6.09
N PRO A 29 -12.26 9.91 5.65
CA PRO A 29 -13.66 9.97 6.12
C PRO A 29 -14.52 8.74 5.78
N ASP A 30 -14.25 8.04 4.69
CA ASP A 30 -14.95 6.82 4.27
C ASP A 30 -14.22 5.53 4.68
N VAL A 31 -13.08 5.68 5.42
CA VAL A 31 -12.35 4.59 6.09
C VAL A 31 -11.87 3.51 5.11
N ASP A 32 -11.46 3.94 3.91
CA ASP A 32 -10.93 3.05 2.88
C ASP A 32 -9.40 3.18 2.69
N ARG A 33 -8.77 4.25 3.22
CA ARG A 33 -7.33 4.52 3.20
C ARG A 33 -6.75 4.51 4.60
N LEU A 34 -5.54 3.98 4.73
CA LEU A 34 -4.84 3.82 6.00
C LEU A 34 -3.43 4.39 5.93
N ALA A 35 -3.13 5.36 6.76
CA ALA A 35 -1.78 5.80 7.04
C ALA A 35 -1.36 5.41 8.46
N LEU A 36 -0.10 4.98 8.59
CA LEU A 36 0.51 4.58 9.84
C LEU A 36 1.68 5.49 10.16
N ILE A 37 1.80 5.89 11.42
CA ILE A 37 2.89 6.71 11.94
C ILE A 37 3.67 5.86 12.93
N CYS A 38 4.99 5.84 12.80
CA CYS A 38 5.87 5.10 13.67
C CYS A 38 6.01 5.79 15.03
N GLU A 39 6.43 5.06 16.05
CA GLU A 39 6.70 5.56 17.42
C GLU A 39 7.69 6.73 17.47
N ASN A 40 8.52 6.88 16.45
CA ASN A 40 9.49 7.98 16.32
C ASN A 40 8.93 9.22 15.59
N GLY A 41 7.63 9.19 15.20
CA GLY A 41 6.95 10.25 14.45
C GLY A 41 7.19 10.22 12.94
N GLU A 42 7.95 9.26 12.42
CA GLU A 42 8.12 9.07 10.98
C GLU A 42 6.93 8.33 10.36
N MET A 43 6.61 8.63 9.12
CA MET A 43 5.59 7.89 8.38
C MET A 43 6.07 6.47 8.08
N PHE A 44 5.23 5.48 8.35
CA PHE A 44 5.49 4.09 7.90
C PHE A 44 5.57 4.01 6.37
N GLY A 45 4.86 4.89 5.71
CA GLY A 45 4.72 4.99 4.26
C GLY A 45 3.46 4.28 3.77
N GLU A 46 2.59 5.03 3.10
CA GLU A 46 1.28 4.55 2.64
C GLU A 46 1.39 3.25 1.83
N GLU A 47 2.37 3.21 0.92
CA GLU A 47 2.62 2.06 0.06
C GLU A 47 3.04 0.81 0.84
N TYR A 48 3.66 0.98 2.01
CA TYR A 48 4.17 -0.10 2.85
C TYR A 48 3.13 -0.69 3.79
N THR A 49 2.01 -0.02 3.99
CA THR A 49 0.86 -0.59 4.71
C THR A 49 0.43 -1.91 4.06
N LEU A 50 0.21 -1.89 2.75
CA LEU A 50 -0.15 -3.09 2.00
C LEU A 50 0.97 -4.15 2.04
N VAL A 51 2.24 -3.73 1.98
CA VAL A 51 3.40 -4.65 2.04
C VAL A 51 3.42 -5.41 3.35
N ALA A 52 3.28 -4.71 4.49
CA ALA A 52 3.28 -5.32 5.81
C ALA A 52 2.08 -6.26 6.04
N VAL A 53 0.89 -5.84 5.61
CA VAL A 53 -0.32 -6.66 5.69
C VAL A 53 -0.19 -7.91 4.82
N ALA A 54 0.35 -7.78 3.61
CA ALA A 54 0.59 -8.92 2.73
C ALA A 54 1.64 -9.89 3.29
N ASP A 55 2.73 -9.39 3.90
CA ASP A 55 3.72 -10.23 4.60
C ASP A 55 3.04 -11.09 5.67
N TYR A 56 2.13 -10.48 6.47
CA TYR A 56 1.36 -11.22 7.45
C TYR A 56 0.46 -12.30 6.82
N VAL A 57 -0.34 -11.93 5.83
CA VAL A 57 -1.27 -12.87 5.17
C VAL A 57 -0.51 -14.01 4.53
N LEU A 58 0.56 -13.73 3.79
CA LEU A 58 1.39 -14.72 3.10
C LEU A 58 2.15 -15.65 4.06
N SER A 59 2.49 -15.15 5.26
CA SER A 59 3.12 -15.98 6.30
C SER A 59 2.19 -17.05 6.88
N ASN A 60 0.87 -16.84 6.78
CA ASN A 60 -0.14 -17.80 7.26
C ASN A 60 -0.71 -18.65 6.11
N GLN A 61 -0.87 -18.06 4.93
CA GLN A 61 -1.43 -18.74 3.75
C GLN A 61 -0.73 -18.26 2.49
N LYS A 62 -0.16 -19.17 1.72
CA LYS A 62 0.43 -18.85 0.42
C LYS A 62 -0.65 -18.49 -0.60
N GLY A 63 -0.40 -17.45 -1.40
CA GLY A 63 -1.32 -17.02 -2.44
C GLY A 63 -0.78 -15.83 -3.23
N ASN A 64 -1.46 -15.49 -4.30
CA ASN A 64 -1.07 -14.39 -5.17
C ASN A 64 -1.42 -13.03 -4.55
N THR A 65 -0.69 -12.00 -4.93
CA THR A 65 -0.98 -10.63 -4.53
C THR A 65 -1.14 -9.71 -5.75
N VAL A 66 -1.87 -8.61 -5.55
CA VAL A 66 -2.08 -7.59 -6.59
C VAL A 66 -1.96 -6.20 -5.99
N SER A 67 -1.29 -5.29 -6.70
CA SER A 67 -1.42 -3.86 -6.46
C SER A 67 -1.55 -3.08 -7.76
N ASN A 68 -1.89 -1.79 -7.66
CA ASN A 68 -1.85 -0.94 -8.84
C ASN A 68 -0.41 -0.58 -9.25
N MET A 69 -0.22 -0.11 -10.48
CA MET A 69 1.11 0.23 -11.03
C MET A 69 1.77 1.45 -10.36
N SER A 70 1.02 2.22 -9.57
CA SER A 70 1.56 3.35 -8.78
C SER A 70 2.09 2.93 -7.41
N SER A 71 2.00 1.65 -7.05
CA SER A 71 2.47 1.11 -5.77
C SER A 71 3.92 0.69 -5.81
N THR A 72 4.54 0.60 -4.62
CA THR A 72 5.92 0.17 -4.48
C THR A 72 6.17 -1.25 -4.98
N ARG A 73 7.35 -1.50 -5.52
CA ARG A 73 7.79 -2.85 -5.91
C ARG A 73 8.03 -3.80 -4.72
N ALA A 74 8.10 -3.26 -3.50
CA ALA A 74 8.33 -4.06 -2.30
C ALA A 74 7.27 -5.15 -2.10
N LEU A 75 6.01 -4.93 -2.51
CA LEU A 75 4.98 -5.96 -2.45
C LEU A 75 5.33 -7.17 -3.33
N ARG A 76 5.85 -6.93 -4.54
CA ARG A 76 6.30 -8.00 -5.42
C ARG A 76 7.42 -8.80 -4.77
N ASP A 77 8.43 -8.12 -4.24
CA ASP A 77 9.59 -8.79 -3.64
C ASP A 77 9.19 -9.64 -2.43
N VAL A 78 8.29 -9.15 -1.58
CA VAL A 78 7.74 -9.93 -0.46
C VAL A 78 6.96 -11.13 -0.98
N THR A 79 6.11 -10.96 -1.99
CA THR A 79 5.31 -12.04 -2.56
C THR A 79 6.17 -13.14 -3.17
N GLU A 80 7.17 -12.76 -3.97
CA GLU A 80 8.13 -13.68 -4.58
C GLU A 80 8.98 -14.39 -3.53
N GLY A 81 9.31 -13.70 -2.42
CA GLY A 81 10.00 -14.29 -1.26
C GLY A 81 9.24 -15.45 -0.62
N TYR A 82 7.92 -15.44 -0.68
CA TYR A 82 7.07 -16.57 -0.26
C TYR A 82 6.90 -17.66 -1.34
N GLY A 83 7.49 -17.49 -2.52
CA GLY A 83 7.32 -18.37 -3.69
C GLY A 83 5.94 -18.25 -4.33
N CYS A 84 5.31 -17.09 -4.20
CA CYS A 84 3.99 -16.75 -4.74
C CYS A 84 4.10 -15.77 -5.92
N SER A 85 3.01 -15.54 -6.64
CA SER A 85 2.98 -14.68 -7.83
C SER A 85 2.38 -13.32 -7.52
N TYR A 86 3.04 -12.28 -7.99
CA TYR A 86 2.55 -10.90 -7.97
C TYR A 86 2.02 -10.50 -9.35
N ALA A 87 0.93 -9.72 -9.37
CA ALA A 87 0.46 -9.06 -10.58
C ALA A 87 0.16 -7.57 -10.31
N SER A 88 0.40 -6.74 -11.32
CA SER A 88 0.03 -5.33 -11.30
C SER A 88 -1.26 -5.08 -12.09
N ALA A 89 -2.04 -4.10 -11.65
CA ALA A 89 -3.24 -3.60 -12.31
C ALA A 89 -3.10 -2.12 -12.67
N ALA A 90 -3.92 -1.63 -13.58
CA ALA A 90 -4.06 -0.19 -13.78
C ALA A 90 -4.53 0.48 -12.48
N VAL A 91 -4.29 1.78 -12.36
CA VAL A 91 -4.73 2.58 -11.20
C VAL A 91 -6.26 2.58 -11.14
N GLY A 92 -6.80 2.47 -9.93
CA GLY A 92 -8.22 2.43 -9.62
C GLY A 92 -8.65 1.07 -9.04
N GLU A 93 -9.43 1.14 -7.97
CA GLU A 93 -9.88 -0.03 -7.20
C GLU A 93 -10.51 -1.12 -8.07
N VAL A 94 -11.37 -0.73 -9.01
CA VAL A 94 -12.06 -1.68 -9.91
C VAL A 94 -11.05 -2.52 -10.69
N ASN A 95 -9.99 -1.90 -11.22
CA ASN A 95 -8.94 -2.60 -11.97
C ASN A 95 -8.16 -3.57 -11.08
N VAL A 96 -7.89 -3.17 -9.84
CA VAL A 96 -7.22 -4.02 -8.84
C VAL A 96 -8.09 -5.22 -8.51
N VAL A 97 -9.37 -5.01 -8.21
CA VAL A 97 -10.33 -6.08 -7.89
C VAL A 97 -10.51 -7.06 -9.05
N GLU A 98 -10.64 -6.58 -10.27
CA GLU A 98 -10.73 -7.45 -11.46
C GLU A 98 -9.46 -8.31 -11.63
N LYS A 99 -8.29 -7.69 -11.46
CA LYS A 99 -7.02 -8.41 -11.51
C LYS A 99 -6.90 -9.43 -10.38
N MET A 100 -7.34 -9.09 -9.16
CA MET A 100 -7.35 -10.01 -8.01
C MET A 100 -8.22 -11.23 -8.29
N LYS A 101 -9.43 -11.04 -8.83
CA LYS A 101 -10.33 -12.13 -9.22
C LYS A 101 -9.71 -13.00 -10.32
N ALA A 102 -9.12 -12.38 -11.34
CA ALA A 102 -8.51 -13.10 -12.46
C ALA A 102 -7.27 -13.93 -12.06
N THR A 103 -6.56 -13.52 -11.02
CA THR A 103 -5.34 -14.20 -10.54
C THR A 103 -5.54 -15.00 -9.27
N ASN A 104 -6.76 -15.07 -8.73
CA ASN A 104 -7.09 -15.65 -7.42
C ASN A 104 -6.17 -15.09 -6.31
N ALA A 105 -5.96 -13.78 -6.30
CA ALA A 105 -5.15 -13.11 -5.30
C ALA A 105 -5.86 -13.10 -3.94
N ILE A 106 -5.11 -13.41 -2.88
CA ILE A 106 -5.63 -13.49 -1.50
C ILE A 106 -5.51 -12.17 -0.74
N ILE A 107 -4.71 -11.24 -1.25
CA ILE A 107 -4.55 -9.89 -0.72
C ILE A 107 -4.16 -8.95 -1.85
N GLY A 108 -4.64 -7.74 -1.82
CA GLY A 108 -4.28 -6.69 -2.76
C GLY A 108 -4.59 -5.31 -2.23
N GLY A 109 -4.39 -4.29 -3.06
CA GLY A 109 -4.66 -2.92 -2.67
C GLY A 109 -4.03 -1.87 -3.56
N GLU A 110 -4.04 -0.65 -3.06
CA GLU A 110 -3.54 0.53 -3.76
C GLU A 110 -2.45 1.26 -2.96
N VAL A 111 -1.77 2.18 -3.63
CA VAL A 111 -0.66 2.99 -3.09
C VAL A 111 -1.04 3.82 -1.84
N ASN A 112 -2.29 4.16 -1.68
CA ASN A 112 -2.82 5.03 -0.63
C ASN A 112 -3.17 4.31 0.69
N GLY A 113 -2.60 3.14 0.93
CA GLY A 113 -2.89 2.33 2.11
C GLY A 113 -4.22 1.56 2.05
N GLY A 114 -4.91 1.61 0.91
CA GLY A 114 -6.15 0.85 0.70
C GLY A 114 -5.88 -0.65 0.60
N VAL A 115 -6.31 -1.41 1.60
CA VAL A 115 -6.17 -2.87 1.68
C VAL A 115 -7.44 -3.54 1.19
N ILE A 116 -7.31 -4.53 0.31
CA ILE A 116 -8.42 -5.37 -0.15
C ILE A 116 -8.14 -6.81 0.26
N TYR A 117 -9.00 -7.36 1.12
CA TYR A 117 -8.89 -8.72 1.65
C TYR A 117 -10.11 -9.55 1.27
N PRO A 118 -10.01 -10.39 0.22
CA PRO A 118 -11.15 -11.11 -0.36
C PRO A 118 -11.90 -12.04 0.58
N GLU A 119 -11.26 -12.56 1.63
CA GLU A 119 -11.94 -13.37 2.64
C GLU A 119 -13.03 -12.57 3.38
N LEU A 120 -12.91 -11.25 3.45
CA LEU A 120 -13.93 -10.37 3.98
C LEU A 120 -14.82 -9.81 2.87
N HIS A 121 -14.21 -9.04 1.94
CA HIS A 121 -14.88 -8.50 0.76
C HIS A 121 -13.88 -7.94 -0.27
N TYR A 122 -14.37 -7.59 -1.46
CA TYR A 122 -13.59 -7.00 -2.55
C TYR A 122 -13.68 -5.46 -2.59
N GLY A 123 -13.58 -4.81 -1.45
CA GLY A 123 -13.46 -3.36 -1.33
C GLY A 123 -12.25 -2.98 -0.49
N ARG A 124 -11.74 -1.76 -0.65
CA ARG A 124 -10.71 -1.24 0.24
C ARG A 124 -11.30 -1.06 1.64
N ASP A 125 -10.55 -1.45 2.66
CA ASP A 125 -10.99 -1.42 4.05
C ASP A 125 -9.81 -1.12 4.98
N ALA A 126 -9.82 0.07 5.56
CA ALA A 126 -8.78 0.49 6.49
C ALA A 126 -8.84 -0.30 7.81
N LEU A 127 -10.02 -0.68 8.30
CA LEU A 127 -10.14 -1.41 9.57
C LEU A 127 -9.57 -2.82 9.46
N VAL A 128 -9.78 -3.49 8.34
CA VAL A 128 -9.11 -4.75 8.02
C VAL A 128 -7.60 -4.56 7.97
N GLY A 129 -7.14 -3.50 7.30
CA GLY A 129 -5.73 -3.14 7.27
C GLY A 129 -5.13 -2.96 8.67
N VAL A 130 -5.82 -2.24 9.54
CA VAL A 130 -5.43 -2.05 10.96
C VAL A 130 -5.35 -3.40 11.69
N ALA A 131 -6.39 -4.22 11.60
CA ALA A 131 -6.43 -5.51 12.32
C ALA A 131 -5.30 -6.45 11.90
N LEU A 132 -5.05 -6.56 10.60
CA LEU A 132 -3.98 -7.40 10.04
C LEU A 132 -2.60 -6.85 10.39
N PHE A 133 -2.41 -5.52 10.32
CA PHE A 133 -1.15 -4.87 10.68
C PHE A 133 -0.82 -5.04 12.16
N LEU A 134 -1.79 -4.78 13.06
CA LEU A 134 -1.62 -4.98 14.49
C LEU A 134 -1.25 -6.42 14.85
N THR A 135 -1.92 -7.37 14.21
CA THR A 135 -1.63 -8.79 14.42
C THR A 135 -0.20 -9.13 13.95
N HIS A 136 0.22 -8.56 12.81
CA HIS A 136 1.57 -8.72 12.30
C HIS A 136 2.62 -8.16 13.27
N LEU A 137 2.42 -6.91 13.68
CA LEU A 137 3.31 -6.21 14.60
C LEU A 137 3.47 -6.97 15.93
N ALA A 138 2.35 -7.42 16.51
CA ALA A 138 2.36 -8.20 17.74
C ALA A 138 3.12 -9.53 17.59
N LYS A 139 2.97 -10.21 16.46
CA LYS A 139 3.74 -11.45 16.18
C LYS A 139 5.23 -11.20 15.96
N LYS A 140 5.60 -10.07 15.34
CA LYS A 140 7.01 -9.70 15.13
C LYS A 140 7.70 -9.24 16.42
N GLY A 141 6.96 -8.66 17.38
CA GLY A 141 7.49 -8.21 18.66
C GLY A 141 8.55 -7.12 18.54
N MET A 142 8.41 -6.21 17.58
CA MET A 142 9.34 -5.12 17.33
C MET A 142 8.60 -3.78 17.18
N ALA A 143 9.31 -2.66 17.23
CA ALA A 143 8.74 -1.35 16.98
C ALA A 143 8.31 -1.18 15.51
N VAL A 144 7.38 -0.26 15.24
CA VAL A 144 6.84 -0.04 13.88
C VAL A 144 7.93 0.45 12.92
N SER A 145 8.81 1.34 13.39
CA SER A 145 9.95 1.81 12.59
C SER A 145 10.96 0.70 12.27
N GLU A 146 11.13 -0.27 13.15
CA GLU A 146 11.97 -1.44 12.93
C GLU A 146 11.33 -2.38 11.91
N LEU A 147 10.02 -2.62 12.02
CA LEU A 147 9.28 -3.41 11.03
C LEU A 147 9.41 -2.78 9.63
N ARG A 148 9.27 -1.44 9.51
CA ARG A 148 9.43 -0.74 8.24
C ARG A 148 10.79 -1.00 7.59
N LYS A 149 11.86 -1.04 8.38
CA LYS A 149 13.24 -1.27 7.90
C LYS A 149 13.48 -2.69 7.39
N THR A 150 12.61 -3.64 7.71
CA THR A 150 12.74 -5.02 7.21
C THR A 150 12.33 -5.15 5.74
N TYR A 151 11.57 -4.19 5.20
CA TYR A 151 11.12 -4.19 3.81
C TYR A 151 12.08 -3.44 2.89
N PRO A 152 12.22 -3.88 1.62
CA PRO A 152 13.05 -3.19 0.64
C PRO A 152 12.60 -1.74 0.47
N ASN A 153 13.55 -0.82 0.41
CA ASN A 153 13.26 0.60 0.24
C ASN A 153 13.28 0.97 -1.25
N TYR A 154 12.15 1.41 -1.76
CA TYR A 154 11.99 1.90 -3.12
C TYR A 154 11.58 3.37 -3.13
N VAL A 155 12.01 4.08 -4.13
CA VAL A 155 11.62 5.47 -4.39
C VAL A 155 10.87 5.52 -5.71
N ILE A 156 9.66 6.09 -5.71
CA ILE A 156 8.88 6.35 -6.91
C ILE A 156 8.97 7.84 -7.25
N SER A 157 9.38 8.14 -8.48
CA SER A 157 9.28 9.49 -9.02
C SER A 157 8.00 9.62 -9.84
N LYS A 158 7.07 10.46 -9.37
CA LYS A 158 5.82 10.78 -10.07
C LYS A 158 5.94 12.14 -10.70
N ASN A 159 5.84 12.22 -12.02
CA ASN A 159 5.98 13.46 -12.78
C ASN A 159 4.70 13.73 -13.57
N LYS A 160 4.31 15.00 -13.66
CA LYS A 160 3.19 15.47 -14.46
C LYS A 160 3.73 16.29 -15.64
N ILE A 161 3.31 15.92 -16.83
CA ILE A 161 3.62 16.67 -18.06
C ILE A 161 2.31 17.29 -18.55
N SER A 162 2.32 18.61 -18.74
CA SER A 162 1.20 19.29 -19.38
C SER A 162 1.22 19.02 -20.88
N LEU A 163 0.12 18.50 -21.39
CA LEU A 163 -0.04 18.20 -22.80
C LEU A 163 -0.77 19.35 -23.50
N THR A 164 -0.39 19.64 -24.74
CA THR A 164 -1.14 20.54 -25.62
C THR A 164 -2.17 19.74 -26.43
N PRO A 165 -3.26 20.36 -26.93
CA PRO A 165 -4.30 19.67 -27.69
C PRO A 165 -3.82 18.96 -28.97
N GLU A 166 -2.64 19.34 -29.48
CA GLU A 166 -2.07 18.75 -30.70
C GLU A 166 -1.36 17.41 -30.45
N ILE A 167 -1.14 17.04 -29.18
CA ILE A 167 -0.42 15.80 -28.83
C ILE A 167 -1.41 14.64 -28.78
N ASP A 168 -1.29 13.73 -29.73
CA ASP A 168 -2.00 12.45 -29.75
C ASP A 168 -1.32 11.48 -28.76
N VAL A 169 -1.87 11.43 -27.52
CA VAL A 169 -1.36 10.61 -26.42
C VAL A 169 -1.33 9.13 -26.77
N ASP A 170 -2.38 8.64 -27.43
CA ASP A 170 -2.49 7.22 -27.78
C ASP A 170 -1.41 6.80 -28.78
N ASN A 171 -1.07 7.68 -29.72
CA ASN A 171 -0.01 7.45 -30.69
C ASN A 171 1.37 7.48 -30.02
N VAL A 172 1.59 8.42 -29.09
CA VAL A 172 2.84 8.50 -28.32
C VAL A 172 3.02 7.24 -27.47
N LEU A 173 2.01 6.80 -26.74
CA LEU A 173 2.06 5.60 -25.92
C LEU A 173 2.31 4.34 -26.75
N LYS A 174 1.64 4.18 -27.89
CA LYS A 174 1.90 3.06 -28.80
C LYS A 174 3.33 3.03 -29.29
N THR A 175 3.92 4.19 -29.60
CA THR A 175 5.31 4.29 -30.09
C THR A 175 6.30 3.88 -28.99
N MET A 176 6.03 4.22 -27.73
CA MET A 176 6.90 3.86 -26.60
C MET A 176 6.93 2.37 -26.23
N PHE A 177 5.85 1.64 -26.55
CA PHE A 177 5.79 0.18 -26.30
C PHE A 177 6.61 -0.64 -27.31
N TYR A 178 7.15 -0.02 -28.38
CA TYR A 178 7.97 -0.68 -29.39
C TYR A 178 9.46 -0.38 -29.28
N ILE A 179 9.89 0.30 -28.19
CA ILE A 179 11.30 0.56 -27.85
C ILE A 179 11.68 -0.32 -26.66
#